data_0ecd3e97840e43c184126db89db930ad
#
_entry.id   0ecd3e97840e43c184126db89db930ad
#
_cell.length_a   1.000
_cell.length_b   1.000
_cell.length_c   1.000
_cell.angle_alpha   90.00
_cell.angle_beta   90.00
_cell.angle_gamma   90.00
#
_symmetry.space_group_name_H-M   'P 1'
#
loop_
_entity.id
_entity.type
_entity.pdbx_description
1 polymer ?
#
loop_
_entity_poly.entity_id
_entity_poly.type
_entity_poly.pdbx_seq_one_letter_code
_entity_poly.pdbx_strand_id
1 'polypeptide(L)'
;MNGSPIGLIDWPSLNRAFCNAFREWLQEGGYSDHTIRLYSIAVRLALGLLEKPYWLVDPEADLDRVWRHVITHCESESTCSNYRKGLAKLAEFLCHCNQRQPPKRPVNWEHYVGSLPEWLADDVRAYVAHRRRGWVSERQHRGTIELLSPLTLPLRWMAAHNELTSISDLVPRLWFDYLDARIAQGIKPATSNRELAEFQAFLRFLADEGRPICQRTLWLDSLPTGPRLPRDVPLDQLRLLLREIEADAASDHAGVRRMGILDRAWSLLMLHCGLRTGEIRRLKLSELDLAGRRVRIEQSKGLKDRVVPLGLSAARALQAYLEVRGEASTDHVFTYRHQPLSNRYCWQRLRTYGRRCGIRATPHQFRHSCGTLLLNAGAPILTVQAVLGHKHIDTTLQYARLYDGTVAADYYQAMEQIESRLDSVDDADELSAGDELATFASGRLLALVDSLRDGTLNEKQRETVNALRTGILVLAGLGGRAHTATHCGRQRESC
;
A
#
# COMPACT_ATOMS: atom_id res chain seq x y z
N MET A 1 42.25 19.07 12.26
CA MET A 1 43.10 17.99 11.67
C MET A 1 42.36 16.69 11.86
N ASN A 2 41.61 16.26 10.84
CA ASN A 2 40.83 15.02 10.90
C ASN A 2 41.64 13.92 10.20
N GLY A 3 42.50 13.26 10.95
CA GLY A 3 43.23 12.10 10.47
C GLY A 3 42.28 10.90 10.30
N SER A 4 42.11 10.43 9.08
CA SER A 4 41.59 9.09 8.84
C SER A 4 42.59 8.08 9.41
N PRO A 5 42.20 7.22 10.36
CA PRO A 5 43.15 6.33 11.04
C PRO A 5 43.54 5.09 10.21
N ILE A 6 43.28 5.06 8.92
CA ILE A 6 43.55 3.88 8.09
C ILE A 6 44.33 4.32 6.86
N GLY A 7 45.58 3.94 6.79
CA GLY A 7 46.47 4.15 5.65
C GLY A 7 45.87 3.56 4.37
N LEU A 8 46.26 4.14 3.24
CA LEU A 8 45.89 3.65 1.90
C LEU A 8 46.40 2.21 1.73
N ILE A 9 45.52 1.25 1.94
CA ILE A 9 45.78 -0.14 1.63
C ILE A 9 45.68 -0.30 0.10
N ASP A 10 46.71 -0.86 -0.52
CA ASP A 10 46.77 -1.08 -1.95
C ASP A 10 45.76 -2.21 -2.31
N TRP A 11 44.72 -1.84 -3.02
CA TRP A 11 43.60 -2.73 -3.29
C TRP A 11 43.79 -3.47 -4.61
N PRO A 12 43.40 -4.74 -4.68
CA PRO A 12 43.24 -5.42 -5.96
C PRO A 12 42.37 -4.59 -6.91
N SER A 13 42.78 -4.47 -8.16
CA SER A 13 42.05 -3.69 -9.18
C SER A 13 40.56 -4.05 -9.27
N LEU A 14 40.24 -5.32 -9.05
CA LEU A 14 38.88 -5.85 -9.01
C LEU A 14 38.03 -5.26 -7.89
N ASN A 15 38.60 -4.99 -6.73
CA ASN A 15 37.87 -4.32 -5.63
C ASN A 15 37.60 -2.84 -5.93
N ARG A 16 38.45 -2.19 -6.74
CA ARG A 16 38.18 -0.83 -7.23
C ARG A 16 36.98 -0.79 -8.17
N ALA A 17 36.92 -1.71 -9.12
CA ALA A 17 35.75 -1.83 -10.03
C ALA A 17 34.47 -2.10 -9.24
N PHE A 18 34.52 -3.02 -8.26
CA PHE A 18 33.39 -3.30 -7.38
C PHE A 18 32.94 -2.08 -6.57
N CYS A 19 33.87 -1.29 -6.04
CA CYS A 19 33.51 -0.06 -5.33
C CYS A 19 32.85 1.00 -6.23
N ASN A 20 33.26 1.09 -7.49
CA ASN A 20 32.63 1.97 -8.46
C ASN A 20 31.23 1.47 -8.78
N ALA A 21 31.05 0.20 -9.07
CA ALA A 21 29.74 -0.42 -9.28
C ALA A 21 28.80 -0.24 -8.07
N PHE A 22 29.34 -0.35 -6.84
CA PHE A 22 28.59 -0.05 -5.62
C PHE A 22 28.12 1.41 -5.55
N ARG A 23 28.96 2.35 -5.96
CA ARG A 23 28.60 3.79 -5.99
C ARG A 23 27.52 4.06 -7.04
N GLU A 24 27.66 3.51 -8.24
CA GLU A 24 26.66 3.60 -9.32
C GLU A 24 25.33 3.00 -8.87
N TRP A 25 25.35 1.81 -8.28
CA TRP A 25 24.16 1.17 -7.71
C TRP A 25 23.46 2.03 -6.64
N LEU A 26 24.21 2.74 -5.80
CA LEU A 26 23.66 3.70 -4.85
C LEU A 26 23.07 4.94 -5.55
N GLN A 27 23.74 5.46 -6.61
CA GLN A 27 23.24 6.58 -7.40
C GLN A 27 21.93 6.24 -8.08
N GLU A 28 21.85 5.10 -8.73
CA GLU A 28 20.62 4.56 -9.32
C GLU A 28 19.52 4.37 -8.25
N GLY A 29 19.89 3.98 -7.03
CA GLY A 29 18.99 3.90 -5.88
C GLY A 29 18.51 5.25 -5.33
N GLY A 30 18.98 6.38 -5.89
CA GLY A 30 18.60 7.74 -5.47
C GLY A 30 19.20 8.17 -4.13
N TYR A 31 20.39 7.68 -3.77
CA TYR A 31 21.12 8.17 -2.61
C TYR A 31 21.80 9.51 -2.90
N SER A 32 21.87 10.40 -1.90
CA SER A 32 22.62 11.66 -2.02
C SER A 32 24.13 11.41 -2.09
N ASP A 33 24.88 12.27 -2.77
CA ASP A 33 26.33 12.19 -2.89
C ASP A 33 27.05 12.14 -1.52
N HIS A 34 26.49 12.83 -0.53
CA HIS A 34 27.00 12.76 0.84
C HIS A 34 26.87 11.35 1.42
N THR A 35 25.69 10.71 1.26
CA THR A 35 25.45 9.36 1.74
C THR A 35 26.29 8.33 0.99
N ILE A 36 26.45 8.50 -0.33
CA ILE A 36 27.28 7.64 -1.18
C ILE A 36 28.73 7.69 -0.70
N ARG A 37 29.24 8.88 -0.42
CA ARG A 37 30.61 9.04 0.13
C ARG A 37 30.78 8.30 1.46
N LEU A 38 29.85 8.50 2.42
CA LEU A 38 29.92 7.84 3.72
C LEU A 38 29.86 6.30 3.60
N TYR A 39 28.99 5.76 2.77
CA TYR A 39 28.88 4.31 2.61
C TYR A 39 30.07 3.73 1.85
N SER A 40 30.63 4.47 0.89
CA SER A 40 31.86 4.06 0.20
C SER A 40 33.07 3.96 1.15
N ILE A 41 33.14 4.78 2.17
CA ILE A 41 34.19 4.67 3.22
C ILE A 41 34.04 3.34 3.97
N ALA A 42 32.81 2.97 4.34
CA ALA A 42 32.54 1.69 5.03
C ALA A 42 32.93 0.47 4.17
N VAL A 43 32.65 0.52 2.86
CA VAL A 43 33.02 -0.54 1.91
C VAL A 43 34.54 -0.65 1.77
N ARG A 44 35.23 0.47 1.68
CA ARG A 44 36.69 0.50 1.63
C ARG A 44 37.32 -0.10 2.87
N LEU A 45 36.80 0.27 4.04
CA LEU A 45 37.26 -0.30 5.31
C LEU A 45 37.04 -1.82 5.33
N ALA A 46 35.83 -2.27 4.95
CA ALA A 46 35.53 -3.70 4.97
C ALA A 46 36.44 -4.52 4.06
N LEU A 47 36.58 -4.11 2.80
CA LEU A 47 37.44 -4.81 1.84
C LEU A 47 38.92 -4.74 2.21
N GLY A 48 39.37 -3.65 2.85
CA GLY A 48 40.74 -3.50 3.36
C GLY A 48 41.01 -4.43 4.53
N LEU A 49 40.11 -4.50 5.53
CA LEU A 49 40.28 -5.37 6.70
C LEU A 49 40.15 -6.88 6.38
N LEU A 50 39.33 -7.21 5.37
CA LEU A 50 39.12 -8.61 5.01
C LEU A 50 40.23 -9.15 4.09
N GLU A 51 40.92 -8.28 3.36
CA GLU A 51 41.97 -8.63 2.39
C GLU A 51 41.51 -9.72 1.38
N LYS A 52 40.20 -9.78 1.12
CA LYS A 52 39.55 -10.74 0.24
C LYS A 52 39.02 -10.06 -1.01
N PRO A 53 38.98 -10.75 -2.16
CA PRO A 53 38.18 -10.35 -3.30
C PRO A 53 36.69 -10.32 -2.90
N TYR A 54 35.95 -9.35 -3.43
CA TYR A 54 34.53 -9.13 -3.04
C TYR A 54 33.64 -10.36 -3.20
N TRP A 55 33.90 -11.23 -4.19
CA TRP A 55 33.09 -12.44 -4.43
C TRP A 55 33.33 -13.56 -3.39
N LEU A 56 34.38 -13.48 -2.59
CA LEU A 56 34.65 -14.40 -1.47
C LEU A 56 34.21 -13.82 -0.12
N VAL A 57 33.67 -12.59 -0.11
CA VAL A 57 33.16 -11.97 1.12
C VAL A 57 31.82 -12.59 1.49
N ASP A 58 31.74 -13.17 2.68
CA ASP A 58 30.50 -13.64 3.26
C ASP A 58 29.72 -12.45 3.86
N PRO A 59 28.47 -12.17 3.39
CA PRO A 59 27.71 -11.02 3.85
C PRO A 59 27.31 -11.04 5.32
N GLU A 60 27.39 -12.20 6.00
CA GLU A 60 27.06 -12.32 7.42
C GLU A 60 28.34 -12.42 8.27
N ALA A 61 29.12 -13.47 8.07
CA ALA A 61 30.25 -13.76 8.94
C ALA A 61 31.40 -12.74 8.80
N ASP A 62 31.78 -12.38 7.56
CA ASP A 62 32.88 -11.44 7.33
C ASP A 62 32.48 -10.01 7.73
N LEU A 63 31.25 -9.57 7.41
CA LEU A 63 30.82 -8.21 7.78
C LEU A 63 30.55 -8.08 9.28
N ASP A 64 30.18 -9.13 9.98
CA ASP A 64 30.11 -9.14 11.45
C ASP A 64 31.50 -8.98 12.07
N ARG A 65 32.54 -9.62 11.49
CA ARG A 65 33.94 -9.40 11.91
C ARG A 65 34.37 -7.96 11.71
N VAL A 66 34.07 -7.35 10.58
CA VAL A 66 34.35 -5.92 10.33
C VAL A 66 33.59 -5.04 11.30
N TRP A 67 32.34 -5.35 11.57
CA TRP A 67 31.53 -4.59 12.52
C TRP A 67 32.11 -4.63 13.95
N ARG A 68 32.56 -5.79 14.41
CA ARG A 68 33.25 -5.91 15.71
C ARG A 68 34.52 -5.04 15.76
N HIS A 69 35.32 -5.00 14.69
CA HIS A 69 36.46 -4.12 14.59
C HIS A 69 36.05 -2.65 14.67
N VAL A 70 35.00 -2.24 13.97
CA VAL A 70 34.52 -0.83 14.02
C VAL A 70 34.10 -0.44 15.43
N ILE A 71 33.33 -1.28 16.15
CA ILE A 71 32.90 -0.96 17.53
C ILE A 71 34.07 -0.80 18.46
N THR A 72 35.11 -1.62 18.30
CA THR A 72 36.29 -1.57 19.18
C THR A 72 37.14 -0.31 18.95
N HIS A 73 37.15 0.25 17.74
CA HIS A 73 38.08 1.32 17.37
C HIS A 73 37.41 2.69 17.08
N CYS A 74 36.06 2.75 17.15
CA CYS A 74 35.34 3.97 16.83
C CYS A 74 34.67 4.57 18.07
N GLU A 75 35.14 5.75 18.49
CA GLU A 75 34.64 6.44 19.68
C GLU A 75 33.32 7.21 19.43
N SER A 76 33.07 7.61 18.17
CA SER A 76 31.89 8.42 17.82
C SER A 76 30.68 7.56 17.45
N GLU A 77 29.59 7.69 18.22
CA GLU A 77 28.31 7.00 17.97
C GLU A 77 27.76 7.30 16.57
N SER A 78 27.86 8.54 16.11
CA SER A 78 27.38 8.93 14.77
C SER A 78 28.20 8.26 13.66
N THR A 79 29.53 8.17 13.85
CA THR A 79 30.43 7.48 12.91
C THR A 79 30.16 5.98 12.90
N CYS A 80 30.05 5.35 14.05
CA CYS A 80 29.65 3.94 14.16
C CYS A 80 28.31 3.68 13.46
N SER A 81 27.31 4.56 13.65
CA SER A 81 26.01 4.45 12.96
C SER A 81 26.16 4.50 11.43
N ASN A 82 27.04 5.35 10.89
CA ASN A 82 27.29 5.46 9.46
C ASN A 82 28.00 4.22 8.92
N TYR A 83 28.99 3.69 9.61
CA TYR A 83 29.65 2.41 9.26
C TYR A 83 28.64 1.26 9.24
N ARG A 84 27.81 1.15 10.27
CA ARG A 84 26.78 0.11 10.36
C ARG A 84 25.82 0.13 9.16
N LYS A 85 25.39 1.35 8.77
CA LYS A 85 24.51 1.53 7.60
C LYS A 85 25.24 1.20 6.30
N GLY A 86 26.50 1.61 6.16
CA GLY A 86 27.33 1.32 5.01
C GLY A 86 27.58 -0.18 4.83
N LEU A 87 27.94 -0.89 5.92
CA LEU A 87 28.11 -2.34 5.91
C LEU A 87 26.82 -3.09 5.58
N ALA A 88 25.67 -2.62 6.08
CA ALA A 88 24.37 -3.20 5.73
C ALA A 88 24.06 -3.03 4.22
N LYS A 89 24.46 -1.90 3.62
CA LYS A 89 24.33 -1.68 2.17
C LYS A 89 25.31 -2.49 1.35
N LEU A 90 26.51 -2.70 1.86
CA LEU A 90 27.45 -3.61 1.25
C LEU A 90 26.90 -5.06 1.22
N ALA A 91 26.30 -5.53 2.31
CA ALA A 91 25.66 -6.82 2.36
C ALA A 91 24.52 -6.96 1.31
N GLU A 92 23.67 -5.93 1.19
CA GLU A 92 22.62 -5.88 0.18
C GLU A 92 23.19 -5.95 -1.25
N PHE A 93 24.26 -5.19 -1.52
CA PHE A 93 24.90 -5.19 -2.84
C PHE A 93 25.61 -6.49 -3.17
N LEU A 94 26.30 -7.10 -2.21
CA LEU A 94 26.89 -8.45 -2.38
C LEU A 94 25.82 -9.50 -2.67
N CYS A 95 24.68 -9.44 -1.99
CA CYS A 95 23.55 -10.30 -2.28
C CYS A 95 22.97 -10.05 -3.68
N HIS A 96 22.90 -8.80 -4.11
CA HIS A 96 22.47 -8.43 -5.46
C HIS A 96 23.41 -8.98 -6.53
N CYS A 97 24.72 -8.79 -6.38
CA CYS A 97 25.73 -9.33 -7.30
C CYS A 97 25.70 -10.87 -7.38
N ASN A 98 25.40 -11.53 -6.27
CA ASN A 98 25.36 -13.00 -6.18
C ASN A 98 23.94 -13.57 -6.38
N GLN A 99 22.95 -12.76 -6.77
CA GLN A 99 21.53 -13.15 -6.93
C GLN A 99 20.94 -13.83 -5.68
N ARG A 100 21.43 -13.51 -4.50
CA ARG A 100 20.96 -14.03 -3.20
C ARG A 100 19.98 -13.07 -2.55
N GLN A 101 19.00 -13.60 -1.82
CA GLN A 101 18.14 -12.75 -0.98
C GLN A 101 18.89 -12.32 0.28
N PRO A 102 18.78 -11.03 0.70
CA PRO A 102 19.39 -10.58 1.95
C PRO A 102 18.80 -11.34 3.15
N PRO A 103 19.61 -11.67 4.14
CA PRO A 103 19.16 -12.41 5.33
C PRO A 103 18.12 -11.62 6.11
N LYS A 104 17.08 -12.29 6.58
CA LYS A 104 16.05 -11.70 7.44
C LYS A 104 16.59 -11.64 8.87
N ARG A 105 16.49 -10.50 9.51
CA ARG A 105 16.86 -10.35 10.93
C ARG A 105 16.08 -11.36 11.79
N PRO A 106 16.74 -12.11 12.69
CA PRO A 106 16.05 -13.04 13.57
C PRO A 106 15.07 -12.29 14.51
N VAL A 107 14.08 -13.01 15.02
CA VAL A 107 13.17 -12.47 16.05
C VAL A 107 13.98 -12.34 17.35
N ASN A 108 13.97 -11.17 17.96
CA ASN A 108 14.60 -10.96 19.26
C ASN A 108 13.69 -11.54 20.37
N TRP A 109 13.82 -12.82 20.63
CA TRP A 109 13.04 -13.53 21.64
C TRP A 109 13.26 -12.98 23.04
N GLU A 110 14.49 -12.62 23.40
CA GLU A 110 14.82 -12.05 24.69
C GLU A 110 13.99 -10.80 25.01
N HIS A 111 13.79 -9.94 24.00
CA HIS A 111 12.92 -8.77 24.15
C HIS A 111 11.47 -9.11 24.54
N TYR A 112 10.93 -10.23 24.05
CA TYR A 112 9.52 -10.60 24.25
C TYR A 112 9.31 -11.47 25.47
N VAL A 113 10.16 -12.44 25.72
CA VAL A 113 9.94 -13.46 26.74
C VAL A 113 11.00 -13.50 27.85
N GLY A 114 12.09 -12.75 27.75
CA GLY A 114 13.21 -12.81 28.70
C GLY A 114 12.86 -12.38 30.14
N SER A 115 11.75 -11.66 30.34
CA SER A 115 11.25 -11.29 31.67
C SER A 115 10.08 -12.16 32.16
N LEU A 116 9.73 -13.22 31.42
CA LEU A 116 8.72 -14.20 31.85
C LEU A 116 9.37 -15.35 32.62
N PRO A 117 8.65 -16.02 33.56
CA PRO A 117 9.08 -17.30 34.07
C PRO A 117 9.38 -18.30 32.95
N GLU A 118 10.39 -19.14 33.07
CA GLU A 118 10.86 -20.01 31.99
C GLU A 118 9.76 -20.92 31.43
N TRP A 119 8.93 -21.52 32.34
CA TRP A 119 7.80 -22.34 31.93
C TRP A 119 6.80 -21.56 31.04
N LEU A 120 6.53 -20.28 31.35
CA LEU A 120 5.59 -19.45 30.60
C LEU A 120 6.23 -18.99 29.26
N ALA A 121 7.53 -18.72 29.26
CA ALA A 121 8.28 -18.41 28.04
C ALA A 121 8.26 -19.60 27.06
N ASP A 122 8.36 -20.82 27.54
CA ASP A 122 8.29 -22.04 26.73
C ASP A 122 6.88 -22.26 26.17
N ASP A 123 5.84 -22.06 26.96
CA ASP A 123 4.46 -22.10 26.50
C ASP A 123 4.19 -21.04 25.39
N VAL A 124 4.73 -19.84 25.51
CA VAL A 124 4.65 -18.80 24.46
C VAL A 124 5.40 -19.24 23.20
N ARG A 125 6.58 -19.84 23.32
CA ARG A 125 7.33 -20.36 22.16
C ARG A 125 6.54 -21.48 21.46
N ALA A 126 5.96 -22.40 22.22
CA ALA A 126 5.14 -23.49 21.69
C ALA A 126 3.91 -22.94 20.94
N TYR A 127 3.21 -21.97 21.51
CA TYR A 127 2.08 -21.31 20.86
C TYR A 127 2.48 -20.63 19.54
N VAL A 128 3.58 -19.89 19.52
CA VAL A 128 4.08 -19.26 18.31
C VAL A 128 4.44 -20.33 17.26
N ALA A 129 5.07 -21.42 17.65
CA ALA A 129 5.38 -22.53 16.76
C ALA A 129 4.11 -23.16 16.15
N HIS A 130 3.07 -23.36 16.97
CA HIS A 130 1.76 -23.82 16.53
C HIS A 130 1.14 -22.87 15.49
N ARG A 131 1.09 -21.58 15.77
CA ARG A 131 0.50 -20.55 14.89
C ARG A 131 1.27 -20.41 13.56
N ARG A 132 2.59 -20.57 13.59
CA ARG A 132 3.46 -20.49 12.40
C ARG A 132 3.18 -21.57 11.35
N ARG A 133 2.69 -22.75 11.74
CA ARG A 133 2.32 -23.82 10.80
C ARG A 133 1.26 -23.36 9.78
N GLY A 134 0.40 -22.43 10.18
CA GLY A 134 -0.65 -21.87 9.33
C GLY A 134 -0.19 -20.70 8.44
N TRP A 135 1.04 -20.22 8.54
CA TRP A 135 1.52 -19.04 7.81
C TRP A 135 2.43 -19.40 6.63
N VAL A 136 2.29 -18.66 5.52
CA VAL A 136 3.27 -18.72 4.43
C VAL A 136 4.63 -18.23 4.93
N SER A 137 5.72 -18.78 4.35
CA SER A 137 7.09 -18.52 4.82
C SER A 137 7.46 -17.05 4.91
N GLU A 138 7.00 -16.24 3.95
CA GLU A 138 7.24 -14.80 3.92
C GLU A 138 6.59 -14.04 5.09
N ARG A 139 5.45 -14.54 5.58
CA ARG A 139 4.71 -13.92 6.69
C ARG A 139 5.22 -14.39 8.07
N GLN A 140 5.93 -15.51 8.17
CA GLN A 140 6.28 -16.11 9.45
C GLN A 140 7.03 -15.16 10.39
N HIS A 141 8.05 -14.47 9.90
CA HIS A 141 8.81 -13.52 10.73
C HIS A 141 7.93 -12.37 11.24
N ARG A 142 7.22 -11.72 10.34
CA ARG A 142 6.35 -10.58 10.69
C ARG A 142 5.15 -11.03 11.51
N GLY A 143 4.53 -12.15 11.16
CA GLY A 143 3.42 -12.72 11.91
C GLY A 143 3.81 -13.07 13.35
N THR A 144 5.03 -13.57 13.58
CA THR A 144 5.57 -13.81 14.92
C THR A 144 5.65 -12.52 15.73
N ILE A 145 6.17 -11.44 15.18
CA ILE A 145 6.25 -10.14 15.87
C ILE A 145 4.85 -9.57 16.16
N GLU A 146 3.96 -9.66 15.18
CA GLU A 146 2.57 -9.15 15.29
C GLU A 146 1.76 -9.93 16.35
N LEU A 147 2.09 -11.20 16.59
CA LEU A 147 1.49 -12.05 17.62
C LEU A 147 2.15 -11.81 18.98
N LEU A 148 3.48 -11.81 19.05
CA LEU A 148 4.20 -11.68 20.32
C LEU A 148 3.88 -10.35 21.02
N SER A 149 3.82 -9.25 20.30
CA SER A 149 3.65 -7.92 20.90
C SER A 149 2.37 -7.81 21.75
N PRO A 150 1.15 -8.13 21.27
CA PRO A 150 -0.07 -8.07 22.08
C PRO A 150 -0.18 -9.19 23.12
N LEU A 151 0.45 -10.35 22.89
CA LEU A 151 0.41 -11.48 23.81
C LEU A 151 1.34 -11.27 25.01
N THR A 152 2.60 -10.91 24.75
CA THR A 152 3.60 -10.88 25.83
C THR A 152 3.49 -9.65 26.72
N LEU A 153 2.85 -8.58 26.25
CA LEU A 153 2.70 -7.37 27.04
C LEU A 153 1.86 -7.59 28.31
N PRO A 154 0.64 -8.17 28.25
CA PRO A 154 -0.12 -8.52 29.45
C PRO A 154 0.59 -9.57 30.31
N LEU A 155 1.17 -10.61 29.70
CA LEU A 155 1.87 -11.67 30.45
C LEU A 155 3.06 -11.13 31.24
N ARG A 156 3.87 -10.26 30.65
CA ARG A 156 5.00 -9.60 31.31
C ARG A 156 4.55 -8.69 32.44
N TRP A 157 3.46 -7.95 32.25
CA TRP A 157 2.90 -7.12 33.30
C TRP A 157 2.41 -7.97 34.47
N MET A 158 1.66 -9.05 34.21
CA MET A 158 1.17 -9.97 35.21
C MET A 158 2.32 -10.62 35.98
N ALA A 159 3.36 -11.10 35.28
CA ALA A 159 4.53 -11.70 35.91
C ALA A 159 5.37 -10.71 36.74
N ALA A 160 5.35 -9.43 36.40
CA ALA A 160 6.07 -8.41 37.15
C ALA A 160 5.35 -7.97 38.43
N HIS A 161 4.02 -8.14 38.50
CA HIS A 161 3.21 -7.69 39.63
C HIS A 161 2.66 -8.82 40.47
N ASN A 162 2.83 -10.08 40.07
CA ASN A 162 2.32 -11.25 40.76
C ASN A 162 3.32 -12.39 40.67
N GLU A 163 3.38 -13.22 41.67
CA GLU A 163 4.13 -14.45 41.64
C GLU A 163 3.34 -15.51 40.87
N LEU A 164 3.73 -15.77 39.63
CA LEU A 164 3.13 -16.76 38.75
C LEU A 164 3.92 -18.06 38.84
N THR A 165 3.30 -19.11 39.35
CA THR A 165 3.88 -20.45 39.51
C THR A 165 3.39 -21.43 38.46
N SER A 166 2.20 -21.21 37.92
CA SER A 166 1.57 -22.06 36.92
C SER A 166 0.60 -21.31 36.03
N ILE A 167 0.16 -21.95 34.94
CA ILE A 167 -0.80 -21.38 33.99
C ILE A 167 -2.18 -21.14 34.61
N SER A 168 -2.57 -21.89 35.66
CA SER A 168 -3.81 -21.71 36.38
C SER A 168 -3.88 -20.40 37.17
N ASP A 169 -2.74 -19.77 37.43
CA ASP A 169 -2.67 -18.47 38.10
C ASP A 169 -3.13 -17.31 37.22
N LEU A 170 -3.23 -17.54 35.91
CA LEU A 170 -3.75 -16.54 34.94
C LEU A 170 -5.28 -16.43 35.04
N VAL A 171 -5.75 -15.89 36.16
CA VAL A 171 -7.18 -15.72 36.50
C VAL A 171 -7.73 -14.38 36.00
N PRO A 172 -9.07 -14.21 35.85
CA PRO A 172 -9.72 -13.00 35.43
C PRO A 172 -9.28 -11.72 36.16
N ARG A 173 -9.02 -11.84 37.49
CA ARG A 173 -8.58 -10.71 38.31
C ARG A 173 -7.30 -10.07 37.75
N LEU A 174 -6.30 -10.88 37.39
CA LEU A 174 -5.03 -10.36 36.86
C LEU A 174 -5.22 -9.61 35.54
N TRP A 175 -6.21 -10.05 34.74
CA TRP A 175 -6.55 -9.32 33.52
C TRP A 175 -7.18 -7.95 33.84
N PHE A 176 -8.09 -7.89 34.83
CA PHE A 176 -8.71 -6.62 35.18
C PHE A 176 -7.70 -5.65 35.81
N ASP A 177 -6.81 -6.11 36.66
CA ASP A 177 -5.74 -5.29 37.25
C ASP A 177 -4.80 -4.75 36.15
N TYR A 178 -4.48 -5.57 35.13
CA TYR A 178 -3.74 -5.14 33.94
C TYR A 178 -4.52 -4.11 33.13
N LEU A 179 -5.81 -4.35 32.91
CA LEU A 179 -6.69 -3.47 32.16
C LEU A 179 -6.80 -2.08 32.79
N ASP A 180 -6.93 -2.03 34.12
CA ASP A 180 -6.97 -0.76 34.86
C ASP A 180 -5.66 0.03 34.68
N ALA A 181 -4.52 -0.66 34.74
CA ALA A 181 -3.23 -0.04 34.46
C ALA A 181 -3.14 0.51 33.00
N ARG A 182 -3.73 -0.19 32.02
CA ARG A 182 -3.78 0.25 30.60
C ARG A 182 -4.69 1.45 30.42
N ILE A 183 -5.83 1.47 31.09
CA ILE A 183 -6.78 2.60 31.08
C ILE A 183 -6.13 3.85 31.69
N ALA A 184 -5.45 3.69 32.84
CA ALA A 184 -4.71 4.77 33.47
C ALA A 184 -3.61 5.37 32.58
N GLN A 185 -3.00 4.57 31.69
CA GLN A 185 -2.06 5.00 30.67
C GLN A 185 -2.72 5.66 29.44
N GLY A 186 -4.05 5.77 29.40
CA GLY A 186 -4.80 6.34 28.29
C GLY A 186 -4.82 5.44 27.03
N ILE A 187 -4.62 4.12 27.18
CA ILE A 187 -4.64 3.17 26.06
C ILE A 187 -6.08 2.98 25.58
N LYS A 188 -6.25 3.00 24.24
CA LYS A 188 -7.57 2.89 23.62
C LYS A 188 -8.19 1.49 23.81
N PRO A 189 -9.50 1.36 24.08
CA PRO A 189 -10.19 0.09 24.22
C PRO A 189 -9.89 -0.94 23.12
N ALA A 190 -9.81 -0.49 21.86
CA ALA A 190 -9.50 -1.37 20.73
C ALA A 190 -8.10 -2.01 20.80
N THR A 191 -7.13 -1.39 21.49
CA THR A 191 -5.80 -1.96 21.71
C THR A 191 -5.88 -3.04 22.78
N SER A 192 -6.52 -2.76 23.91
CA SER A 192 -6.73 -3.73 24.99
C SER A 192 -7.57 -4.92 24.51
N ASN A 193 -8.58 -4.70 23.68
CA ASN A 193 -9.37 -5.79 23.06
C ASN A 193 -8.52 -6.70 22.17
N ARG A 194 -7.53 -6.14 21.45
CA ARG A 194 -6.58 -6.94 20.67
C ARG A 194 -5.67 -7.76 21.57
N GLU A 195 -5.21 -7.19 22.67
CA GLU A 195 -4.40 -7.87 23.69
C GLU A 195 -5.20 -9.01 24.33
N LEU A 196 -6.48 -8.76 24.70
CA LEU A 196 -7.39 -9.78 25.23
C LEU A 196 -7.62 -10.94 24.25
N ALA A 197 -7.90 -10.61 22.99
CA ALA A 197 -8.16 -11.61 21.96
C ALA A 197 -6.97 -12.56 21.76
N GLU A 198 -5.74 -12.01 21.77
CA GLU A 198 -4.53 -12.82 21.62
C GLU A 198 -4.22 -13.63 22.90
N PHE A 199 -4.45 -13.05 24.07
CA PHE A 199 -4.34 -13.73 25.36
C PHE A 199 -5.32 -14.90 25.46
N GLN A 200 -6.59 -14.70 25.12
CA GLN A 200 -7.59 -15.77 25.09
C GLN A 200 -7.25 -16.86 24.04
N ALA A 201 -6.72 -16.48 22.88
CA ALA A 201 -6.29 -17.45 21.86
C ALA A 201 -5.12 -18.31 22.35
N PHE A 202 -4.19 -17.72 23.10
CA PHE A 202 -3.11 -18.44 23.78
C PHE A 202 -3.63 -19.42 24.84
N LEU A 203 -4.56 -18.97 25.70
CA LEU A 203 -5.16 -19.85 26.72
C LEU A 203 -5.97 -20.99 26.08
N ARG A 204 -6.71 -20.76 24.98
CA ARG A 204 -7.39 -21.84 24.25
C ARG A 204 -6.40 -22.88 23.72
N PHE A 205 -5.30 -22.43 23.13
CA PHE A 205 -4.24 -23.35 22.69
C PHE A 205 -3.73 -24.21 23.84
N LEU A 206 -3.47 -23.63 25.02
CA LEU A 206 -3.01 -24.39 26.17
C LEU A 206 -4.09 -25.35 26.70
N ALA A 207 -5.37 -24.97 26.68
CA ALA A 207 -6.47 -25.87 27.02
C ALA A 207 -6.54 -27.05 26.04
N ASP A 208 -6.36 -26.82 24.73
CA ASP A 208 -6.33 -27.87 23.72
C ASP A 208 -5.13 -28.83 23.90
N GLU A 209 -4.02 -28.32 24.46
CA GLU A 209 -2.85 -29.13 24.87
C GLU A 209 -3.05 -29.80 26.25
N GLY A 210 -4.23 -29.76 26.86
CA GLY A 210 -4.56 -30.37 28.11
C GLY A 210 -4.00 -29.68 29.35
N ARG A 211 -3.54 -28.42 29.26
CA ARG A 211 -3.02 -27.66 30.40
C ARG A 211 -4.17 -27.15 31.30
N PRO A 212 -4.01 -27.15 32.61
CA PRO A 212 -5.05 -26.71 33.53
C PRO A 212 -5.20 -25.19 33.60
N ILE A 213 -5.97 -24.63 32.68
CA ILE A 213 -6.24 -23.18 32.60
C ILE A 213 -7.47 -22.80 33.46
N CYS A 214 -7.53 -21.52 33.87
CA CYS A 214 -8.74 -20.94 34.42
C CYS A 214 -9.77 -20.68 33.29
N GLN A 215 -10.79 -21.53 33.15
CA GLN A 215 -11.81 -21.46 32.11
C GLN A 215 -12.54 -20.10 32.07
N ARG A 216 -12.73 -19.45 33.22
CA ARG A 216 -13.42 -18.15 33.34
C ARG A 216 -12.70 -17.05 32.60
N THR A 217 -11.38 -17.14 32.39
CA THR A 217 -10.57 -16.18 31.66
C THR A 217 -10.88 -16.20 30.16
N LEU A 218 -11.35 -17.33 29.61
CA LEU A 218 -11.78 -17.44 28.22
C LEU A 218 -13.06 -16.66 27.91
N TRP A 219 -13.86 -16.35 28.92
CA TRP A 219 -15.18 -15.71 28.82
C TRP A 219 -15.14 -14.22 29.15
N LEU A 220 -13.96 -13.63 29.27
CA LEU A 220 -13.82 -12.17 29.45
C LEU A 220 -14.32 -11.43 28.22
N ASP A 221 -15.18 -10.45 28.47
CA ASP A 221 -15.75 -9.62 27.40
C ASP A 221 -14.79 -8.53 26.92
N SER A 222 -14.90 -8.22 25.66
CA SER A 222 -14.21 -7.07 25.07
C SER A 222 -14.82 -5.76 25.54
N LEU A 223 -13.99 -4.74 25.75
CA LEU A 223 -14.47 -3.39 26.04
C LEU A 223 -15.33 -2.85 24.89
N PRO A 224 -16.42 -2.14 25.19
CA PRO A 224 -17.23 -1.51 24.16
C PRO A 224 -16.39 -0.53 23.33
N THR A 225 -16.47 -0.66 22.02
CA THR A 225 -15.87 0.28 21.08
C THR A 225 -17.00 0.94 20.30
N GLY A 226 -17.06 2.26 20.32
CA GLY A 226 -18.06 2.99 19.52
C GLY A 226 -17.93 2.72 18.03
N PRO A 227 -19.00 2.96 17.24
CA PRO A 227 -18.97 2.79 15.79
C PRO A 227 -17.86 3.65 15.20
N ARG A 228 -17.03 3.04 14.36
CA ARG A 228 -15.97 3.76 13.64
C ARG A 228 -16.58 4.34 12.37
N LEU A 229 -16.78 5.65 12.35
CA LEU A 229 -17.06 6.34 11.10
C LEU A 229 -15.87 6.20 10.14
N PRO A 230 -16.11 6.02 8.84
CA PRO A 230 -15.06 6.09 7.83
C PRO A 230 -14.30 7.41 7.99
N ARG A 231 -12.98 7.33 8.03
CA ARG A 231 -12.12 8.51 8.12
C ARG A 231 -11.43 8.68 6.77
N ASP A 232 -12.17 9.16 5.81
CA ASP A 232 -11.64 9.60 4.53
C ASP A 232 -10.88 10.94 4.68
N VAL A 233 -10.13 11.27 3.66
CA VAL A 233 -9.51 12.59 3.53
C VAL A 233 -10.47 13.45 2.70
N PRO A 234 -10.87 14.65 3.16
CA PRO A 234 -11.70 15.56 2.40
C PRO A 234 -11.11 15.86 1.00
N LEU A 235 -11.99 16.10 0.02
CA LEU A 235 -11.59 16.24 -1.39
C LEU A 235 -10.59 17.40 -1.61
N ASP A 236 -10.81 18.53 -0.97
CA ASP A 236 -9.90 19.69 -0.98
C ASP A 236 -8.50 19.34 -0.45
N GLN A 237 -8.45 18.58 0.63
CA GLN A 237 -7.18 18.10 1.21
C GLN A 237 -6.50 17.04 0.33
N LEU A 238 -7.28 16.18 -0.33
CA LEU A 238 -6.74 15.24 -1.32
C LEU A 238 -6.08 15.96 -2.48
N ARG A 239 -6.73 17.02 -3.01
CA ARG A 239 -6.18 17.85 -4.08
C ARG A 239 -4.84 18.46 -3.68
N LEU A 240 -4.75 19.04 -2.48
CA LEU A 240 -3.51 19.62 -1.98
C LEU A 240 -2.39 18.57 -1.86
N LEU A 241 -2.70 17.39 -1.32
CA LEU A 241 -1.73 16.29 -1.20
C LEU A 241 -1.25 15.80 -2.58
N LEU A 242 -2.17 15.67 -3.55
CA LEU A 242 -1.82 15.25 -4.90
C LEU A 242 -0.95 16.29 -5.61
N ARG A 243 -1.21 17.60 -5.43
CA ARG A 243 -0.35 18.67 -5.94
C ARG A 243 1.07 18.60 -5.38
N GLU A 244 1.24 18.34 -4.08
CA GLU A 244 2.57 18.16 -3.48
C GLU A 244 3.32 16.95 -4.06
N ILE A 245 2.60 15.86 -4.34
CA ILE A 245 3.17 14.67 -4.98
C ILE A 245 3.56 15.00 -6.43
N GLU A 246 2.70 15.71 -7.16
CA GLU A 246 2.95 16.11 -8.54
C GLU A 246 4.13 17.07 -8.64
N ALA A 247 4.24 18.03 -7.72
CA ALA A 247 5.39 18.94 -7.65
C ALA A 247 6.72 18.19 -7.47
N ASP A 248 6.76 17.15 -6.61
CA ASP A 248 7.95 16.30 -6.49
C ASP A 248 8.20 15.50 -7.78
N ALA A 249 7.14 15.02 -8.46
CA ALA A 249 7.23 14.27 -9.72
C ALA A 249 7.71 15.14 -10.91
N ALA A 250 7.44 16.44 -10.86
CA ALA A 250 7.88 17.42 -11.86
C ALA A 250 9.20 18.11 -11.48
N SER A 251 9.83 17.78 -10.37
CA SER A 251 11.04 18.45 -9.87
C SER A 251 12.23 18.33 -10.84
N ASP A 252 13.03 19.38 -10.95
CA ASP A 252 14.28 19.38 -11.73
C ASP A 252 15.33 18.46 -11.10
N HIS A 253 15.29 18.28 -9.79
CA HIS A 253 16.21 17.40 -9.10
C HIS A 253 15.86 15.93 -9.37
N ALA A 254 16.70 15.21 -10.11
CA ALA A 254 16.45 13.84 -10.57
C ALA A 254 16.03 12.86 -9.46
N GLY A 255 16.66 12.93 -8.27
CA GLY A 255 16.31 12.06 -7.14
C GLY A 255 14.93 12.35 -6.54
N VAL A 256 14.53 13.64 -6.49
CA VAL A 256 13.19 14.05 -6.02
C VAL A 256 12.15 13.65 -7.06
N ARG A 257 12.41 13.93 -8.34
CA ARG A 257 11.53 13.58 -9.45
C ARG A 257 11.24 12.08 -9.50
N ARG A 258 12.29 11.23 -9.47
CA ARG A 258 12.11 9.76 -9.46
C ARG A 258 11.26 9.29 -8.28
N MET A 259 11.48 9.87 -7.10
CA MET A 259 10.71 9.54 -5.90
C MET A 259 9.27 10.05 -5.99
N GLY A 260 9.05 11.24 -6.54
CA GLY A 260 7.72 11.80 -6.80
C GLY A 260 6.91 10.97 -7.80
N ILE A 261 7.54 10.50 -8.89
CA ILE A 261 6.91 9.60 -9.87
C ILE A 261 6.50 8.27 -9.21
N LEU A 262 7.36 7.68 -8.39
CA LEU A 262 7.02 6.49 -7.60
C LEU A 262 5.83 6.77 -6.67
N ASP A 263 5.86 7.89 -5.95
CA ASP A 263 4.83 8.24 -4.97
C ASP A 263 3.49 8.55 -5.64
N ARG A 264 3.50 9.19 -6.79
CA ARG A 264 2.32 9.40 -7.62
C ARG A 264 1.68 8.07 -8.03
N ALA A 265 2.46 7.12 -8.52
CA ALA A 265 1.94 5.85 -9.00
C ALA A 265 1.25 5.04 -7.88
N TRP A 266 1.91 4.82 -6.74
CA TRP A 266 1.27 4.05 -5.67
C TRP A 266 0.11 4.80 -5.00
N SER A 267 0.18 6.14 -4.89
CA SER A 267 -0.88 6.92 -4.26
C SER A 267 -2.16 6.90 -5.09
N LEU A 268 -2.06 7.04 -6.42
CA LEU A 268 -3.21 6.91 -7.32
C LEU A 268 -3.78 5.49 -7.34
N LEU A 269 -2.96 4.45 -7.26
CA LEU A 269 -3.48 3.08 -7.09
C LEU A 269 -4.26 2.91 -5.77
N MET A 270 -3.83 3.56 -4.69
CA MET A 270 -4.59 3.52 -3.43
C MET A 270 -5.89 4.33 -3.52
N LEU A 271 -5.84 5.50 -4.15
CA LEU A 271 -6.97 6.42 -4.23
C LEU A 271 -8.01 5.99 -5.27
N HIS A 272 -7.59 5.51 -6.43
CA HIS A 272 -8.48 5.14 -7.54
C HIS A 272 -8.88 3.67 -7.53
N CYS A 273 -7.97 2.78 -7.14
CA CYS A 273 -8.20 1.33 -7.16
C CYS A 273 -8.42 0.74 -5.76
N GLY A 274 -8.30 1.54 -4.72
CA GLY A 274 -8.50 1.12 -3.34
C GLY A 274 -7.54 0.05 -2.84
N LEU A 275 -6.33 -0.06 -3.39
CA LEU A 275 -5.36 -1.05 -2.96
C LEU A 275 -4.90 -0.80 -1.52
N ARG A 276 -4.69 -1.88 -0.75
CA ARG A 276 -4.08 -1.79 0.57
C ARG A 276 -2.57 -1.57 0.46
N THR A 277 -1.96 -0.91 1.45
CA THR A 277 -0.49 -0.75 1.48
C THR A 277 0.27 -2.08 1.32
N GLY A 278 -0.27 -3.15 1.91
CA GLY A 278 0.31 -4.48 1.77
C GLY A 278 0.19 -5.05 0.35
N GLU A 279 -0.88 -4.73 -0.37
CA GLU A 279 -1.10 -5.12 -1.76
C GLU A 279 -0.16 -4.33 -2.68
N ILE A 280 -0.08 -2.99 -2.53
CA ILE A 280 0.91 -2.16 -3.23
C ILE A 280 2.34 -2.73 -3.11
N ARG A 281 2.73 -3.11 -1.91
CA ARG A 281 4.08 -3.61 -1.64
C ARG A 281 4.39 -4.98 -2.22
N ARG A 282 3.38 -5.83 -2.34
CA ARG A 282 3.54 -7.19 -2.88
C ARG A 282 3.21 -7.31 -4.35
N LEU A 283 2.69 -6.25 -4.96
CA LEU A 283 2.28 -6.25 -6.36
C LEU A 283 3.47 -6.61 -7.26
N LYS A 284 3.29 -7.59 -8.13
CA LYS A 284 4.29 -8.09 -9.06
C LYS A 284 4.07 -7.57 -10.47
N LEU A 285 5.14 -7.52 -11.25
CA LEU A 285 5.05 -7.12 -12.66
C LEU A 285 4.12 -8.02 -13.48
N SER A 286 4.09 -9.32 -13.17
CA SER A 286 3.20 -10.29 -13.83
C SER A 286 1.72 -10.11 -13.52
N GLU A 287 1.38 -9.32 -12.50
CA GLU A 287 -0.01 -9.04 -12.10
C GLU A 287 -0.59 -7.78 -12.79
N LEU A 288 0.23 -7.09 -13.60
CA LEU A 288 -0.17 -5.89 -14.32
C LEU A 288 -0.61 -6.22 -15.74
N ASP A 289 -1.80 -5.75 -16.11
CA ASP A 289 -2.28 -5.69 -17.49
C ASP A 289 -2.59 -4.23 -17.82
N LEU A 290 -1.56 -3.50 -18.26
CA LEU A 290 -1.71 -2.08 -18.59
C LEU A 290 -2.55 -1.87 -19.84
N ALA A 291 -2.46 -2.76 -20.83
CA ALA A 291 -3.27 -2.69 -22.05
C ALA A 291 -4.76 -2.89 -21.76
N GLY A 292 -5.10 -3.89 -20.92
CA GLY A 292 -6.45 -4.13 -20.44
C GLY A 292 -6.87 -3.24 -19.27
N ARG A 293 -6.02 -2.33 -18.83
CA ARG A 293 -6.22 -1.44 -17.67
C ARG A 293 -6.73 -2.18 -16.43
N ARG A 294 -6.00 -3.21 -16.00
CA ARG A 294 -6.35 -4.04 -14.85
C ARG A 294 -5.13 -4.45 -14.06
N VAL A 295 -5.36 -4.68 -12.77
CA VAL A 295 -4.38 -5.25 -11.84
C VAL A 295 -5.00 -6.45 -11.16
N ARG A 296 -4.30 -7.58 -11.23
CA ARG A 296 -4.65 -8.78 -10.47
C ARG A 296 -4.03 -8.68 -9.09
N ILE A 297 -4.83 -8.84 -8.06
CA ILE A 297 -4.37 -8.84 -6.66
C ILE A 297 -4.44 -10.26 -6.13
N GLU A 298 -3.29 -10.90 -6.03
CA GLU A 298 -3.17 -12.20 -5.38
C GLU A 298 -3.21 -12.03 -3.85
N GLN A 299 -4.12 -12.75 -3.22
CA GLN A 299 -4.27 -12.72 -1.77
C GLN A 299 -3.85 -14.07 -1.20
N SER A 300 -2.83 -14.06 -0.34
CA SER A 300 -2.36 -15.27 0.31
C SER A 300 -3.43 -15.90 1.20
N LYS A 301 -3.56 -17.21 1.09
CA LYS A 301 -4.28 -18.18 1.94
C LYS A 301 -5.67 -17.77 2.44
N GLY A 302 -6.71 -18.27 1.79
CA GLY A 302 -8.12 -18.13 2.19
C GLY A 302 -8.79 -16.82 1.78
N LEU A 303 -8.09 -15.94 1.07
CA LEU A 303 -8.64 -14.74 0.42
C LEU A 303 -8.71 -15.00 -1.08
N LYS A 304 -9.84 -14.68 -1.69
CA LYS A 304 -10.00 -14.81 -3.14
C LYS A 304 -9.17 -13.75 -3.84
N ASP A 305 -8.50 -14.14 -4.91
CA ASP A 305 -7.89 -13.22 -5.85
C ASP A 305 -8.97 -12.29 -6.41
N ARG A 306 -8.60 -11.04 -6.63
CA ARG A 306 -9.47 -10.09 -7.31
C ARG A 306 -8.71 -9.34 -8.39
N VAL A 307 -9.44 -8.95 -9.41
CA VAL A 307 -8.95 -8.05 -10.45
C VAL A 307 -9.59 -6.69 -10.22
N VAL A 308 -8.76 -5.64 -10.23
CA VAL A 308 -9.20 -4.26 -10.00
C VAL A 308 -8.95 -3.48 -11.28
N PRO A 309 -9.94 -2.78 -11.82
CA PRO A 309 -9.76 -1.93 -12.98
C PRO A 309 -8.89 -0.70 -12.63
N LEU A 310 -8.14 -0.21 -13.63
CA LEU A 310 -7.30 0.99 -13.52
C LEU A 310 -7.98 2.17 -14.22
N GLY A 311 -8.23 3.26 -13.50
CA GLY A 311 -8.56 4.54 -14.10
C GLY A 311 -7.40 5.05 -14.95
N LEU A 312 -7.67 5.93 -15.91
CA LEU A 312 -6.69 6.39 -16.89
C LEU A 312 -5.48 7.06 -16.23
N SER A 313 -5.71 7.94 -15.25
CA SER A 313 -4.63 8.63 -14.52
C SER A 313 -3.75 7.66 -13.73
N ALA A 314 -4.34 6.64 -13.08
CA ALA A 314 -3.59 5.61 -12.37
C ALA A 314 -2.74 4.75 -13.34
N ALA A 315 -3.29 4.40 -14.51
CA ALA A 315 -2.57 3.66 -15.54
C ALA A 315 -1.38 4.45 -16.08
N ARG A 316 -1.59 5.73 -16.43
CA ARG A 316 -0.52 6.64 -16.91
C ARG A 316 0.57 6.83 -15.85
N ALA A 317 0.19 7.06 -14.59
CA ALA A 317 1.16 7.21 -13.52
C ALA A 317 1.98 5.94 -13.28
N LEU A 318 1.34 4.78 -13.38
CA LEU A 318 2.02 3.49 -13.27
C LEU A 318 2.97 3.25 -14.43
N GLN A 319 2.56 3.58 -15.66
CA GLN A 319 3.42 3.49 -16.85
C GLN A 319 4.65 4.41 -16.72
N ALA A 320 4.45 5.68 -16.38
CA ALA A 320 5.55 6.63 -16.16
C ALA A 320 6.51 6.15 -15.06
N TYR A 321 5.99 5.50 -14.01
CA TYR A 321 6.84 4.92 -12.98
C TYR A 321 7.64 3.72 -13.52
N LEU A 322 7.05 2.83 -14.30
CA LEU A 322 7.76 1.68 -14.87
C LEU A 322 8.93 2.10 -15.79
N GLU A 323 8.80 3.22 -16.50
CA GLU A 323 9.88 3.79 -17.33
C GLU A 323 11.10 4.23 -16.49
N VAL A 324 10.87 4.74 -15.26
CA VAL A 324 11.94 5.20 -14.37
C VAL A 324 12.31 4.21 -13.27
N ARG A 325 11.61 3.07 -13.18
CA ARG A 325 11.83 2.05 -12.15
C ARG A 325 13.25 1.53 -12.14
N GLY A 326 13.83 1.34 -13.30
CA GLY A 326 15.14 0.72 -13.48
C GLY A 326 15.15 -0.78 -13.17
N GLU A 327 16.30 -1.37 -13.29
CA GLU A 327 16.51 -2.78 -12.95
C GLU A 327 16.46 -2.99 -11.43
N ALA A 328 15.84 -4.06 -11.00
CA ALA A 328 15.82 -4.50 -9.61
C ALA A 328 15.86 -6.02 -9.54
N SER A 329 16.52 -6.56 -8.52
CA SER A 329 16.62 -8.00 -8.26
C SER A 329 15.30 -8.64 -7.79
N THR A 330 14.19 -7.99 -8.06
CA THR A 330 12.86 -8.40 -7.61
C THR A 330 11.81 -8.14 -8.68
N ASP A 331 10.81 -9.03 -8.73
CA ASP A 331 9.64 -8.94 -9.60
C ASP A 331 8.55 -7.97 -9.07
N HIS A 332 8.77 -7.36 -7.89
CA HIS A 332 7.83 -6.39 -7.33
C HIS A 332 7.73 -5.14 -8.21
N VAL A 333 6.50 -4.67 -8.44
CA VAL A 333 6.26 -3.43 -9.20
C VAL A 333 6.98 -2.27 -8.52
N PHE A 334 6.69 -2.04 -7.25
CA PHE A 334 7.19 -0.88 -6.52
C PHE A 334 8.46 -1.20 -5.76
N THR A 335 9.53 -0.52 -6.14
CA THR A 335 10.84 -0.64 -5.50
C THR A 335 11.35 0.73 -5.07
N TYR A 336 12.05 0.75 -3.95
CA TYR A 336 12.78 1.92 -3.47
C TYR A 336 14.19 1.48 -3.10
N ARG A 337 15.19 2.12 -3.71
CA ARG A 337 16.60 1.77 -3.50
C ARG A 337 16.86 0.28 -3.77
N HIS A 338 16.39 -0.20 -4.92
CA HIS A 338 16.50 -1.58 -5.42
C HIS A 338 15.80 -2.66 -4.57
N GLN A 339 15.10 -2.28 -3.50
CA GLN A 339 14.38 -3.19 -2.63
C GLN A 339 12.87 -2.95 -2.70
N PRO A 340 12.04 -3.99 -2.48
CA PRO A 340 10.60 -3.79 -2.33
C PRO A 340 10.29 -2.74 -1.25
N LEU A 341 9.21 -1.97 -1.43
CA LEU A 341 8.84 -0.93 -0.48
C LEU A 341 8.76 -1.46 0.96
N SER A 342 9.35 -0.73 1.89
CA SER A 342 9.23 -1.04 3.32
C SER A 342 7.80 -0.89 3.82
N ASN A 343 7.46 -1.53 4.95
CA ASN A 343 6.13 -1.43 5.56
C ASN A 343 5.70 0.01 5.88
N ARG A 344 6.66 0.89 6.10
CA ARG A 344 6.42 2.27 6.51
C ARG A 344 6.53 3.27 5.36
N TYR A 345 6.95 2.84 4.15
CA TYR A 345 7.26 3.74 3.04
C TYR A 345 6.09 4.68 2.72
N CYS A 346 4.95 4.15 2.31
CA CYS A 346 3.78 4.97 1.95
C CYS A 346 3.33 5.89 3.09
N TRP A 347 3.39 5.39 4.34
CA TRP A 347 3.04 6.18 5.50
C TRP A 347 4.01 7.35 5.74
N GLN A 348 5.32 7.11 5.61
CA GLN A 348 6.35 8.14 5.77
C GLN A 348 6.25 9.20 4.68
N ARG A 349 6.00 8.78 3.43
CA ARG A 349 5.83 9.69 2.30
C ARG A 349 4.59 10.57 2.44
N LEU A 350 3.42 10.00 2.74
CA LEU A 350 2.22 10.81 3.00
C LEU A 350 2.40 11.76 4.19
N ARG A 351 3.10 11.34 5.24
CA ARG A 351 3.43 12.24 6.35
C ARG A 351 4.32 13.40 5.91
N THR A 352 5.25 13.17 4.99
CA THR A 352 6.13 14.22 4.44
C THR A 352 5.32 15.24 3.64
N TYR A 353 4.48 14.77 2.69
CA TYR A 353 3.60 15.64 1.91
C TYR A 353 2.59 16.38 2.79
N GLY A 354 1.97 15.66 3.71
CA GLY A 354 1.01 16.25 4.65
C GLY A 354 1.60 17.34 5.54
N ARG A 355 2.89 17.23 5.92
CA ARG A 355 3.57 18.32 6.67
C ARG A 355 3.76 19.58 5.84
N ARG A 356 3.98 19.46 4.52
CA ARG A 356 4.15 20.62 3.63
C ARG A 356 2.86 21.43 3.50
N CYS A 357 1.71 20.75 3.48
CA CYS A 357 0.40 21.39 3.34
C CYS A 357 -0.45 21.42 4.63
N GLY A 358 0.11 21.09 5.79
CA GLY A 358 -0.61 21.12 7.07
C GLY A 358 -1.67 20.01 7.27
N ILE A 359 -1.64 18.95 6.45
CA ILE A 359 -2.64 17.88 6.43
C ILE A 359 -2.11 16.61 7.12
N ARG A 360 -2.98 15.93 7.85
CA ARG A 360 -2.69 14.60 8.40
C ARG A 360 -3.44 13.54 7.60
N ALA A 361 -2.73 12.82 6.75
CA ALA A 361 -3.27 11.72 5.97
C ALA A 361 -2.48 10.43 6.19
N THR A 362 -3.17 9.31 6.09
CA THR A 362 -2.59 7.97 6.16
C THR A 362 -2.94 7.18 4.91
N PRO A 363 -2.13 6.18 4.52
CA PRO A 363 -2.47 5.33 3.37
C PRO A 363 -3.84 4.65 3.49
N HIS A 364 -4.26 4.34 4.71
CA HIS A 364 -5.56 3.72 4.93
C HIS A 364 -6.72 4.69 4.66
N GLN A 365 -6.53 5.98 4.99
CA GLN A 365 -7.50 7.02 4.67
C GLN A 365 -7.59 7.26 3.15
N PHE A 366 -6.47 7.22 2.40
CA PHE A 366 -6.51 7.26 0.92
C PHE A 366 -7.39 6.16 0.33
N ARG A 367 -7.25 4.94 0.83
CA ARG A 367 -8.13 3.84 0.42
C ARG A 367 -9.59 4.05 0.86
N HIS A 368 -9.84 4.61 2.04
CA HIS A 368 -11.19 4.97 2.45
C HIS A 368 -11.79 6.04 1.55
N SER A 369 -10.99 7.06 1.19
CA SER A 369 -11.42 8.08 0.23
C SER A 369 -11.80 7.49 -1.14
N CYS A 370 -11.12 6.44 -1.61
CA CYS A 370 -11.54 5.72 -2.82
C CYS A 370 -13.00 5.23 -2.69
N GLY A 371 -13.33 4.57 -1.59
CA GLY A 371 -14.70 4.11 -1.36
C GLY A 371 -15.73 5.24 -1.30
N THR A 372 -15.41 6.29 -0.55
CA THR A 372 -16.28 7.47 -0.41
C THR A 372 -16.48 8.19 -1.76
N LEU A 373 -15.40 8.38 -2.53
CA LEU A 373 -15.46 9.04 -3.83
C LEU A 373 -16.27 8.23 -4.84
N LEU A 374 -16.09 6.90 -4.90
CA LEU A 374 -16.85 6.02 -5.79
C LEU A 374 -18.35 6.06 -5.44
N LEU A 375 -18.71 5.97 -4.14
CA LEU A 375 -20.10 6.05 -3.70
C LEU A 375 -20.72 7.43 -4.02
N ASN A 376 -19.99 8.50 -3.78
CA ASN A 376 -20.46 9.87 -4.07
C ASN A 376 -20.58 10.14 -5.58
N ALA A 377 -19.82 9.40 -6.40
CA ALA A 377 -19.95 9.41 -7.86
C ALA A 377 -21.07 8.49 -8.39
N GLY A 378 -21.84 7.85 -7.49
CA GLY A 378 -22.98 7.00 -7.85
C GLY A 378 -22.64 5.55 -8.17
N ALA A 379 -21.40 5.10 -7.92
CA ALA A 379 -21.06 3.70 -8.13
C ALA A 379 -21.88 2.79 -7.18
N PRO A 380 -22.42 1.67 -7.66
CA PRO A 380 -23.14 0.74 -6.82
C PRO A 380 -22.29 0.23 -5.64
N ILE A 381 -22.89 0.08 -4.47
CA ILE A 381 -22.18 -0.36 -3.26
C ILE A 381 -21.48 -1.71 -3.44
N LEU A 382 -22.05 -2.60 -4.23
CA LEU A 382 -21.46 -3.90 -4.56
C LEU A 382 -20.17 -3.73 -5.39
N THR A 383 -20.16 -2.79 -6.33
CA THR A 383 -18.97 -2.43 -7.11
C THR A 383 -17.87 -1.90 -6.20
N VAL A 384 -18.21 -0.97 -5.30
CA VAL A 384 -17.24 -0.43 -4.33
C VAL A 384 -16.67 -1.52 -3.42
N GLN A 385 -17.51 -2.45 -2.95
CA GLN A 385 -17.06 -3.59 -2.15
C GLN A 385 -16.14 -4.52 -2.93
N ALA A 386 -16.46 -4.81 -4.19
CA ALA A 386 -15.64 -5.64 -5.07
C ALA A 386 -14.26 -4.98 -5.31
N VAL A 387 -14.22 -3.70 -5.65
CA VAL A 387 -12.98 -2.92 -5.84
C VAL A 387 -12.12 -2.92 -4.56
N LEU A 388 -12.74 -2.62 -3.42
CA LEU A 388 -12.04 -2.60 -2.14
C LEU A 388 -11.67 -4.00 -1.63
N GLY A 389 -12.38 -5.05 -2.05
CA GLY A 389 -12.17 -6.41 -1.55
C GLY A 389 -12.46 -6.52 -0.04
N HIS A 390 -13.62 -6.01 0.39
CA HIS A 390 -14.06 -6.13 1.77
C HIS A 390 -14.69 -7.49 2.02
N LYS A 391 -14.20 -8.21 3.06
CA LYS A 391 -14.53 -9.62 3.34
C LYS A 391 -15.94 -9.87 3.92
N HIS A 392 -16.58 -8.89 4.50
CA HIS A 392 -17.75 -9.10 5.34
C HIS A 392 -19.07 -8.83 4.63
N ILE A 393 -19.44 -9.71 3.69
CA ILE A 393 -20.83 -10.02 3.37
C ILE A 393 -20.85 -11.44 2.82
N ASP A 394 -21.00 -12.41 3.66
CA ASP A 394 -21.09 -13.85 3.30
C ASP A 394 -22.26 -14.19 2.37
N THR A 395 -23.25 -13.33 2.27
CA THR A 395 -24.42 -13.49 1.39
C THR A 395 -24.20 -12.96 -0.02
N THR A 396 -23.13 -12.20 -0.27
CA THR A 396 -22.87 -11.59 -1.59
C THR A 396 -21.80 -12.35 -2.39
N LEU A 397 -21.24 -13.42 -1.84
CA LEU A 397 -20.24 -14.26 -2.50
C LEU A 397 -20.72 -14.91 -3.82
N GLN A 398 -22.03 -14.98 -4.06
CA GLN A 398 -22.57 -15.39 -5.35
C GLN A 398 -22.36 -14.34 -6.45
N TYR A 399 -22.23 -13.07 -6.10
CA TYR A 399 -22.00 -11.96 -7.04
C TYR A 399 -20.52 -11.64 -7.25
N ALA A 400 -19.61 -12.09 -6.36
CA ALA A 400 -18.15 -11.96 -6.53
C ALA A 400 -17.59 -12.84 -7.68
N ARG A 401 -18.44 -13.67 -8.32
CA ARG A 401 -18.13 -14.33 -9.60
C ARG A 401 -18.33 -13.42 -10.81
N LEU A 402 -18.95 -12.27 -10.60
CA LEU A 402 -19.14 -11.24 -11.60
C LEU A 402 -17.92 -10.33 -11.67
N TYR A 403 -16.78 -10.88 -12.10
CA TYR A 403 -15.89 -10.11 -12.94
C TYR A 403 -16.58 -10.01 -14.30
N ASP A 404 -17.75 -9.38 -14.26
CA ASP A 404 -18.54 -9.09 -15.42
C ASP A 404 -18.19 -7.69 -15.90
N GLY A 405 -18.34 -7.42 -17.18
CA GLY A 405 -18.10 -6.11 -17.77
C GLY A 405 -18.79 -4.94 -17.05
N THR A 406 -19.83 -5.24 -16.26
CA THR A 406 -20.58 -4.29 -15.43
C THR A 406 -19.73 -3.62 -14.36
N VAL A 407 -18.93 -4.38 -13.57
CA VAL A 407 -18.08 -3.79 -12.51
C VAL A 407 -17.03 -2.85 -13.10
N ALA A 408 -16.44 -3.23 -14.23
CA ALA A 408 -15.46 -2.40 -14.91
C ALA A 408 -16.11 -1.15 -15.51
N ALA A 409 -17.29 -1.27 -16.13
CA ALA A 409 -18.01 -0.14 -16.70
C ALA A 409 -18.41 0.89 -15.63
N ASP A 410 -19.01 0.44 -14.52
CA ASP A 410 -19.39 1.30 -13.40
C ASP A 410 -18.17 2.00 -12.78
N TYR A 411 -17.06 1.26 -12.65
CA TYR A 411 -15.80 1.82 -12.14
C TYR A 411 -15.26 2.92 -13.06
N TYR A 412 -15.16 2.66 -14.37
CA TYR A 412 -14.60 3.65 -15.30
C TYR A 412 -15.46 4.90 -15.39
N GLN A 413 -16.79 4.75 -15.37
CA GLN A 413 -17.70 5.89 -15.36
C GLN A 413 -17.53 6.73 -14.08
N ALA A 414 -17.42 6.10 -12.91
CA ALA A 414 -17.19 6.81 -11.67
C ALA A 414 -15.80 7.46 -11.61
N MET A 415 -14.76 6.79 -12.16
CA MET A 415 -13.40 7.33 -12.18
C MET A 415 -13.26 8.56 -13.08
N GLU A 416 -13.92 8.58 -14.23
CA GLU A 416 -13.94 9.74 -15.10
C GLU A 416 -14.48 10.98 -14.37
N GLN A 417 -15.56 10.84 -13.58
CA GLN A 417 -16.10 11.92 -12.76
C GLN A 417 -15.18 12.32 -11.61
N ILE A 418 -14.47 11.38 -11.00
CA ILE A 418 -13.53 11.65 -9.91
C ILE A 418 -12.30 12.38 -10.44
N GLU A 419 -11.74 11.90 -11.55
CA GLU A 419 -10.57 12.49 -12.20
C GLU A 419 -10.87 13.93 -12.63
N SER A 420 -12.03 14.18 -13.26
CA SER A 420 -12.44 15.54 -13.62
C SER A 420 -12.58 16.47 -12.41
N ARG A 421 -13.04 15.97 -11.27
CA ARG A 421 -13.12 16.75 -10.02
C ARG A 421 -11.77 16.99 -9.35
N LEU A 422 -10.82 16.08 -9.54
CA LEU A 422 -9.46 16.21 -9.00
C LEU A 422 -8.60 17.13 -9.87
N ASP A 423 -8.80 17.08 -11.18
CA ASP A 423 -8.04 17.89 -12.17
C ASP A 423 -8.60 19.33 -12.31
N SER A 424 -9.87 19.58 -11.95
CA SER A 424 -10.58 20.86 -12.13
C SER A 424 -10.10 22.02 -11.27
N VAL A 425 -8.82 22.09 -10.92
CA VAL A 425 -8.28 23.20 -10.12
C VAL A 425 -7.45 24.18 -10.97
N ASP A 426 -7.05 23.81 -12.16
CA ASP A 426 -6.17 24.66 -13.00
C ASP A 426 -6.88 25.39 -14.15
N ASP A 427 -8.18 25.15 -14.41
CA ASP A 427 -8.92 25.80 -15.51
C ASP A 427 -10.08 26.63 -15.01
N ALA A 428 -9.78 27.77 -14.37
CA ALA A 428 -10.76 28.84 -14.22
C ALA A 428 -10.87 29.69 -15.52
N ASP A 429 -10.17 29.33 -16.60
CA ASP A 429 -10.05 30.14 -17.82
C ASP A 429 -10.30 29.40 -19.14
N GLU A 430 -11.05 28.27 -19.18
CA GLU A 430 -11.55 27.75 -20.46
C GLU A 430 -13.00 27.29 -20.37
N LEU A 431 -13.91 28.22 -20.66
CA LEU A 431 -15.30 28.00 -21.06
C LEU A 431 -15.37 27.33 -22.44
N SER A 432 -15.11 26.02 -22.53
CA SER A 432 -15.42 25.26 -23.76
C SER A 432 -15.75 23.76 -23.56
N ALA A 433 -15.69 23.24 -22.31
CA ALA A 433 -15.99 21.84 -22.06
C ALA A 433 -17.49 21.49 -21.99
N GLY A 434 -18.38 22.48 -22.08
CA GLY A 434 -19.84 22.25 -22.05
C GLY A 434 -20.39 21.53 -23.28
N ASP A 435 -19.78 21.70 -24.44
CA ASP A 435 -20.31 21.18 -25.70
C ASP A 435 -19.96 19.71 -25.95
N GLU A 436 -18.82 19.22 -25.53
CA GLU A 436 -18.45 17.81 -25.72
C GLU A 436 -19.23 16.87 -24.78
N LEU A 437 -19.53 17.30 -23.54
CA LEU A 437 -20.32 16.51 -22.60
C LEU A 437 -21.78 16.41 -23.02
N ALA A 438 -22.35 17.48 -23.56
CA ALA A 438 -23.71 17.51 -24.11
C ALA A 438 -23.82 16.61 -25.34
N THR A 439 -22.78 16.60 -26.20
CA THR A 439 -22.75 15.75 -27.41
C THR A 439 -22.63 14.25 -27.06
N PHE A 440 -21.84 13.90 -26.04
CA PHE A 440 -21.70 12.51 -25.58
C PHE A 440 -22.96 11.96 -24.90
N ALA A 441 -23.57 12.75 -24.02
CA ALA A 441 -24.84 12.38 -23.36
C ALA A 441 -25.97 12.22 -24.36
N SER A 442 -26.04 13.11 -25.37
CA SER A 442 -27.02 13.06 -26.44
C SER A 442 -26.84 11.86 -27.35
N GLY A 443 -25.62 11.43 -27.64
CA GLY A 443 -25.31 10.22 -28.40
C GLY A 443 -25.80 8.94 -27.72
N ARG A 444 -25.65 8.82 -26.39
CA ARG A 444 -26.16 7.67 -25.61
C ARG A 444 -27.67 7.64 -25.53
N LEU A 445 -28.33 8.80 -25.37
CA LEU A 445 -29.78 8.89 -25.38
C LEU A 445 -30.35 8.52 -26.75
N LEU A 446 -29.72 8.93 -27.83
CA LEU A 446 -30.09 8.53 -29.19
C LEU A 446 -29.97 7.02 -29.39
N ALA A 447 -28.87 6.41 -28.96
CA ALA A 447 -28.67 4.96 -29.04
C ALA A 447 -29.75 4.19 -28.26
N LEU A 448 -30.16 4.69 -27.10
CA LEU A 448 -31.22 4.11 -26.28
C LEU A 448 -32.60 4.23 -26.97
N VAL A 449 -32.89 5.37 -27.55
CA VAL A 449 -34.12 5.63 -28.30
C VAL A 449 -34.17 4.79 -29.59
N ASP A 450 -33.01 4.64 -30.28
CA ASP A 450 -32.93 3.78 -31.47
C ASP A 450 -33.11 2.29 -31.13
N SER A 451 -32.57 1.82 -29.96
CA SER A 451 -32.82 0.45 -29.47
C SER A 451 -34.29 0.16 -29.14
N LEU A 452 -35.03 1.18 -28.70
CA LEU A 452 -36.47 1.06 -28.46
C LEU A 452 -37.27 0.95 -29.77
N ARG A 453 -36.77 1.50 -30.90
CA ARG A 453 -37.40 1.39 -32.22
C ARG A 453 -37.38 -0.02 -32.80
N ASP A 454 -36.37 -0.80 -32.44
CA ASP A 454 -36.21 -2.19 -32.93
C ASP A 454 -37.15 -3.19 -32.21
N GLY A 455 -37.92 -2.74 -31.21
CA GLY A 455 -38.90 -3.51 -30.50
C GLY A 455 -40.29 -3.52 -31.17
N THR A 456 -41.17 -4.46 -30.74
CA THR A 456 -42.56 -4.51 -31.17
C THR A 456 -43.38 -3.38 -30.55
N LEU A 457 -43.35 -2.19 -31.13
CA LEU A 457 -44.11 -1.02 -30.69
C LEU A 457 -45.40 -0.85 -31.42
N ASN A 458 -46.48 -0.41 -30.72
CA ASN A 458 -47.69 0.05 -31.35
C ASN A 458 -47.52 1.44 -31.97
N GLU A 459 -48.45 1.88 -32.83
CA GLU A 459 -48.33 3.11 -33.63
C GLU A 459 -48.10 4.37 -32.76
N LYS A 460 -48.85 4.47 -31.65
CA LYS A 460 -48.74 5.60 -30.68
C LYS A 460 -47.40 5.63 -29.93
N GLN A 461 -46.83 4.46 -29.64
CA GLN A 461 -45.52 4.31 -29.05
C GLN A 461 -44.41 4.68 -30.05
N ARG A 462 -44.53 4.33 -31.32
CA ARG A 462 -43.59 4.73 -32.38
C ARG A 462 -43.58 6.23 -32.58
N GLU A 463 -44.72 6.90 -32.57
CA GLU A 463 -44.79 8.36 -32.63
C GLU A 463 -44.09 9.02 -31.45
N THR A 464 -44.29 8.50 -30.23
CA THR A 464 -43.63 9.04 -29.02
C THR A 464 -42.10 8.85 -29.05
N VAL A 465 -41.62 7.68 -29.49
CA VAL A 465 -40.17 7.42 -29.62
C VAL A 465 -39.56 8.30 -30.72
N ASN A 466 -40.26 8.52 -31.83
CA ASN A 466 -39.76 9.43 -32.86
C ASN A 466 -39.76 10.89 -32.42
N ALA A 467 -40.76 11.32 -31.63
CA ALA A 467 -40.79 12.67 -31.06
C ALA A 467 -39.63 12.89 -30.06
N LEU A 468 -39.34 11.90 -29.18
CA LEU A 468 -38.19 11.91 -28.26
C LEU A 468 -36.86 11.99 -29.02
N ARG A 469 -36.69 11.19 -30.07
CA ARG A 469 -35.49 11.22 -30.92
C ARG A 469 -35.26 12.59 -31.55
N THR A 470 -36.31 13.18 -32.09
CA THR A 470 -36.26 14.50 -32.71
C THR A 470 -35.90 15.57 -31.65
N GLY A 471 -36.49 15.49 -30.46
CA GLY A 471 -36.16 16.39 -29.36
C GLY A 471 -34.70 16.33 -28.92
N ILE A 472 -34.14 15.10 -28.82
CA ILE A 472 -32.72 14.91 -28.46
C ILE A 472 -31.80 15.44 -29.57
N LEU A 473 -32.10 15.24 -30.83
CA LEU A 473 -31.33 15.79 -31.95
C LEU A 473 -31.32 17.32 -31.98
N VAL A 474 -32.45 17.95 -31.63
CA VAL A 474 -32.54 19.41 -31.52
C VAL A 474 -31.72 19.92 -30.34
N LEU A 475 -31.82 19.29 -29.18
CA LEU A 475 -31.04 19.65 -27.97
C LEU A 475 -29.53 19.42 -28.15
N ALA A 476 -29.13 18.44 -28.96
CA ALA A 476 -27.75 18.14 -29.26
C ALA A 476 -27.14 19.04 -30.36
N GLY A 477 -27.90 19.99 -30.88
CA GLY A 477 -27.43 20.84 -32.01
C GLY A 477 -27.25 20.08 -33.33
N LEU A 478 -27.64 18.79 -33.39
CA LEU A 478 -27.52 17.90 -34.55
C LEU A 478 -28.75 17.98 -35.46
N GLY A 479 -29.74 18.81 -35.10
CA GLY A 479 -30.98 19.05 -35.84
C GLY A 479 -30.85 20.16 -36.89
N GLY A 480 -29.73 20.27 -37.59
CA GLY A 480 -29.50 21.31 -38.58
C GLY A 480 -29.86 20.88 -40.00
N ARG A 481 -30.91 21.54 -40.54
CA ARG A 481 -31.27 21.62 -41.98
C ARG A 481 -31.88 20.36 -42.62
N ALA A 482 -33.12 20.15 -42.37
CA ALA A 482 -33.98 19.42 -43.28
C ALA A 482 -35.25 20.25 -43.56
N HIS A 483 -35.36 20.71 -44.80
CA HIS A 483 -36.59 21.15 -45.50
C HIS A 483 -37.34 22.38 -45.05
N THR A 484 -36.96 23.52 -45.59
CA THR A 484 -37.89 24.49 -46.16
C THR A 484 -37.99 24.24 -47.69
N ALA A 485 -38.77 23.25 -48.06
CA ALA A 485 -39.32 23.15 -49.40
C ALA A 485 -40.83 23.36 -49.24
N THR A 486 -41.18 24.59 -49.10
CA THR A 486 -42.59 24.99 -49.12
C THR A 486 -43.06 25.17 -50.55
N HIS A 487 -44.01 24.38 -50.88
CA HIS A 487 -44.97 24.49 -51.95
C HIS A 487 -45.28 25.93 -52.34
N CYS A 488 -44.80 26.37 -53.54
CA CYS A 488 -45.39 27.47 -54.26
C CYS A 488 -46.32 26.84 -55.33
N GLY A 489 -47.55 26.63 -54.94
CA GLY A 489 -48.63 26.25 -55.81
C GLY A 489 -49.10 27.44 -56.65
N ARG A 490 -49.04 27.26 -57.95
CA ARG A 490 -49.67 28.11 -58.95
C ARG A 490 -51.12 28.39 -58.68
N GLN A 491 -51.52 29.59 -58.77
CA GLN A 491 -52.80 29.97 -59.37
C GLN A 491 -52.53 31.06 -60.44
N ARG A 492 -52.71 30.66 -61.70
CA ARG A 492 -53.10 31.54 -62.77
C ARG A 492 -54.60 31.68 -62.70
N GLU A 493 -55.09 32.86 -62.83
CA GLU A 493 -56.17 33.17 -63.79
C GLU A 493 -56.43 34.68 -63.79
N SER A 494 -56.35 35.13 -65.01
CA SER A 494 -57.17 36.11 -65.75
C SER A 494 -57.53 37.46 -65.13
N CYS A 495 -57.03 38.54 -65.59
CA CYS A 495 -57.47 39.42 -66.67
C CYS A 495 -56.35 40.38 -67.01
#